data_1584b0fd0814af555c2d043a4f43697b
#
_entry.id   1584b0fd0814af555c2d043a4f43697b
#
_cell.length_a   1.000
_cell.length_b   1.000
_cell.length_c   1.000
_cell.angle_alpha   90.00
_cell.angle_beta   90.00
_cell.angle_gamma   90.00
#
_symmetry.space_group_name_H-M   'P 1'
#
loop_
_entity.id
_entity.type
_entity.pdbx_description
1 polymer ?
#
loop_
_entity_poly.entity_id
_entity_poly.type
_entity_poly.pdbx_seq_one_letter_code
_entity_poly.pdbx_strand_id
1 'polypeptide(L)'
;MATTPTQVHPLLTLSIDPNADFTVLADYCEQFAEAQAEFGFPGLRSAFCERLTACLACLRATQNDPIPPHLESLFITNAHPLVFPRFEPDTEQLCGYCLALSQTLTEQELPADVEQTLSDLLFGLVSYLTAELKAPRWVRTLSGIVPVKGDAL
;
A
#
# COMPACT_ATOMS: atom_id res chain seq x y z
N MET A 1 -10.57 32.73 29.47
CA MET A 1 -9.80 31.63 28.86
C MET A 1 -10.38 31.36 27.49
N ALA A 2 -9.69 31.74 26.42
CA ALA A 2 -10.15 31.51 25.06
C ALA A 2 -9.89 30.03 24.70
N THR A 3 -10.94 29.26 24.55
CA THR A 3 -10.88 27.92 23.98
C THR A 3 -10.60 28.08 22.50
N THR A 4 -9.37 27.80 22.07
CA THR A 4 -9.03 27.68 20.64
C THR A 4 -9.91 26.57 20.07
N PRO A 5 -10.73 26.82 19.05
CA PRO A 5 -11.49 25.74 18.42
C PRO A 5 -10.50 24.72 17.87
N THR A 6 -10.62 23.47 18.30
CA THR A 6 -9.85 22.35 17.74
C THR A 6 -10.25 22.26 16.27
N GLN A 7 -9.38 22.75 15.39
CA GLN A 7 -9.64 22.75 13.96
C GLN A 7 -9.60 21.28 13.48
N VAL A 8 -10.77 20.75 13.21
CA VAL A 8 -10.88 19.38 12.66
C VAL A 8 -10.24 19.38 11.28
N HIS A 9 -9.39 18.39 11.01
CA HIS A 9 -8.71 18.30 9.71
C HIS A 9 -9.74 18.11 8.59
N PRO A 10 -9.66 18.86 7.47
CA PRO A 10 -10.67 18.86 6.40
C PRO A 10 -10.96 17.45 5.86
N LEU A 11 -9.95 16.60 5.71
CA LEU A 11 -10.12 15.22 5.24
C LEU A 11 -11.01 14.36 6.17
N LEU A 12 -11.05 14.66 7.49
CA LEU A 12 -11.90 13.93 8.43
C LEU A 12 -13.38 14.28 8.29
N THR A 13 -13.69 15.44 7.71
CA THR A 13 -15.07 15.88 7.45
C THR A 13 -15.57 15.49 6.06
N LEU A 14 -14.68 14.92 5.22
CA LEU A 14 -15.02 14.49 3.88
C LEU A 14 -16.04 13.34 3.91
N SER A 15 -17.14 13.47 3.18
CA SER A 15 -18.14 12.41 3.04
C SER A 15 -17.70 11.44 1.96
N ILE A 16 -17.50 10.17 2.32
CA ILE A 16 -17.23 9.10 1.36
C ILE A 16 -18.59 8.68 0.77
N ASP A 17 -18.79 8.94 -0.51
CA ASP A 17 -19.96 8.45 -1.23
C ASP A 17 -19.76 6.96 -1.55
N PRO A 18 -20.59 6.05 -1.02
CA PRO A 18 -20.49 4.62 -1.33
C PRO A 18 -20.79 4.28 -2.79
N ASN A 19 -21.39 5.20 -3.55
CA ASN A 19 -21.64 5.06 -4.98
C ASN A 19 -20.57 5.74 -5.85
N ALA A 20 -19.51 6.29 -5.25
CA ALA A 20 -18.38 6.82 -6.00
C ALA A 20 -17.72 5.70 -6.81
N ASP A 21 -17.24 6.04 -8.00
CA ASP A 21 -16.48 5.07 -8.80
C ASP A 21 -15.13 4.74 -8.15
N PHE A 22 -14.51 3.66 -8.60
CA PHE A 22 -13.28 3.14 -8.00
C PHE A 22 -12.10 4.12 -8.10
N THR A 23 -12.06 5.04 -9.08
CA THR A 23 -10.98 6.02 -9.22
C THR A 23 -11.05 7.06 -8.13
N VAL A 24 -12.22 7.59 -7.83
CA VAL A 24 -12.46 8.54 -6.75
C VAL A 24 -12.16 7.90 -5.39
N LEU A 25 -12.58 6.64 -5.20
CA LEU A 25 -12.30 5.90 -3.97
C LEU A 25 -10.79 5.62 -3.81
N ALA A 26 -10.07 5.32 -4.90
CA ALA A 26 -8.63 5.16 -4.88
C ALA A 26 -7.91 6.46 -4.46
N ASP A 27 -8.31 7.60 -5.03
CA ASP A 27 -7.77 8.91 -4.66
C ASP A 27 -8.00 9.22 -3.17
N TYR A 28 -9.17 8.91 -2.63
CA TYR A 28 -9.43 9.06 -1.19
C TYR A 28 -8.57 8.14 -0.34
N CYS A 29 -8.38 6.89 -0.75
CA CYS A 29 -7.49 5.97 -0.05
C CYS A 29 -6.06 6.50 0.00
N GLU A 30 -5.53 7.04 -1.11
CA GLU A 30 -4.20 7.64 -1.16
C GLU A 30 -4.09 8.83 -0.20
N GLN A 31 -5.04 9.78 -0.25
CA GLN A 31 -5.05 10.94 0.64
C GLN A 31 -5.11 10.56 2.13
N PHE A 32 -5.93 9.58 2.50
CA PHE A 32 -5.99 9.10 3.89
C PHE A 32 -4.72 8.37 4.31
N ALA A 33 -4.10 7.60 3.42
CA ALA A 33 -2.85 6.90 3.69
C ALA A 33 -1.69 7.89 3.87
N GLU A 34 -1.59 8.92 3.02
CA GLU A 34 -0.61 10.01 3.16
C GLU A 34 -0.80 10.76 4.47
N ALA A 35 -2.04 11.19 4.77
CA ALA A 35 -2.36 11.90 6.00
C ALA A 35 -2.03 11.06 7.24
N GLN A 36 -2.33 9.76 7.24
CA GLN A 36 -1.99 8.86 8.33
C GLN A 36 -0.47 8.75 8.54
N ALA A 37 0.31 8.75 7.46
CA ALA A 37 1.77 8.68 7.53
C ALA A 37 2.40 10.00 8.00
N GLU A 38 1.83 11.14 7.60
CA GLU A 38 2.36 12.48 7.88
C GLU A 38 2.08 12.93 9.33
N PHE A 39 0.89 12.64 9.85
CA PHE A 39 0.48 13.14 11.16
C PHE A 39 0.90 12.21 12.30
N GLY A 40 1.84 12.68 13.15
CA GLY A 40 2.43 11.92 14.26
C GLY A 40 1.54 11.76 15.50
N PHE A 41 0.39 12.47 15.59
CA PHE A 41 -0.49 12.39 16.75
C PHE A 41 -1.34 11.11 16.74
N PRO A 42 -1.27 10.24 17.78
CA PRO A 42 -1.93 8.93 17.77
C PRO A 42 -3.44 8.98 17.48
N GLY A 43 -4.15 9.92 18.09
CA GLY A 43 -5.60 10.08 17.89
C GLY A 43 -5.97 10.48 16.47
N LEU A 44 -5.19 11.36 15.85
CA LEU A 44 -5.43 11.80 14.48
C LEU A 44 -5.07 10.70 13.48
N ARG A 45 -3.98 9.98 13.73
CA ARG A 45 -3.58 8.80 12.95
C ARG A 45 -4.68 7.73 12.99
N SER A 46 -5.22 7.41 14.17
CA SER A 46 -6.33 6.45 14.32
C SER A 46 -7.55 6.87 13.50
N ALA A 47 -7.94 8.14 13.56
CA ALA A 47 -9.06 8.68 12.81
C ALA A 47 -8.85 8.54 11.28
N PHE A 48 -7.65 8.80 10.79
CA PHE A 48 -7.33 8.59 9.36
C PHE A 48 -7.33 7.11 8.99
N CYS A 49 -6.82 6.22 9.85
CA CYS A 49 -6.89 4.78 9.62
C CYS A 49 -8.33 4.26 9.57
N GLU A 50 -9.23 4.77 10.41
CA GLU A 50 -10.66 4.42 10.38
C GLU A 50 -11.29 4.87 9.05
N ARG A 51 -10.98 6.08 8.60
CA ARG A 51 -11.46 6.61 7.30
C ARG A 51 -10.91 5.80 6.13
N LEU A 52 -9.63 5.47 6.16
CA LEU A 52 -8.98 4.64 5.15
C LEU A 52 -9.63 3.24 5.10
N THR A 53 -9.87 2.62 6.26
CA THR A 53 -10.52 1.31 6.35
C THR A 53 -11.91 1.34 5.72
N ALA A 54 -12.73 2.36 6.01
CA ALA A 54 -14.04 2.53 5.42
C ALA A 54 -13.96 2.71 3.88
N CYS A 55 -13.02 3.53 3.42
CA CYS A 55 -12.81 3.77 2.00
C CYS A 55 -12.34 2.52 1.25
N LEU A 56 -11.39 1.77 1.82
CA LEU A 56 -10.91 0.50 1.27
C LEU A 56 -12.02 -0.57 1.19
N ALA A 57 -12.94 -0.59 2.15
CA ALA A 57 -14.08 -1.49 2.11
C ALA A 57 -15.00 -1.18 0.90
N CYS A 58 -15.27 0.10 0.63
CA CYS A 58 -16.01 0.54 -0.55
C CYS A 58 -15.23 0.23 -1.85
N LEU A 59 -13.94 0.53 -1.88
CA LEU A 59 -13.09 0.26 -3.04
C LEU A 59 -13.03 -1.24 -3.36
N ARG A 60 -12.90 -2.10 -2.34
CA ARG A 60 -12.91 -3.56 -2.52
C ARG A 60 -14.20 -4.06 -3.20
N ALA A 61 -15.33 -3.43 -2.91
CA ALA A 61 -16.60 -3.79 -3.53
C ALA A 61 -16.71 -3.35 -5.00
N THR A 62 -16.05 -2.25 -5.38
CA THR A 62 -16.19 -1.61 -6.70
C THR A 62 -14.99 -1.78 -7.64
N GLN A 63 -13.86 -2.31 -7.17
CA GLN A 63 -12.61 -2.38 -7.93
C GLN A 63 -12.71 -3.18 -9.25
N ASN A 64 -13.69 -4.07 -9.37
CA ASN A 64 -13.94 -4.88 -10.56
C ASN A 64 -15.14 -4.39 -11.37
N ASP A 65 -15.74 -3.26 -11.01
CA ASP A 65 -16.83 -2.68 -11.76
C ASP A 65 -16.35 -2.19 -13.14
N PRO A 66 -17.19 -2.18 -14.16
CA PRO A 66 -16.85 -1.62 -15.46
C PRO A 66 -16.43 -0.15 -15.33
N ILE A 67 -15.45 0.24 -16.15
CA ILE A 67 -15.03 1.64 -16.22
C ILE A 67 -16.24 2.49 -16.64
N PRO A 68 -16.61 3.54 -15.86
CA PRO A 68 -17.69 4.43 -16.25
C PRO A 68 -17.42 5.08 -17.62
N PRO A 69 -18.40 5.23 -18.51
CA PRO A 69 -18.19 5.74 -19.86
C PRO A 69 -17.51 7.11 -19.90
N HIS A 70 -17.76 7.98 -18.94
CA HIS A 70 -17.14 9.31 -18.86
C HIS A 70 -15.66 9.27 -18.49
N LEU A 71 -15.13 8.15 -17.99
CA LEU A 71 -13.74 7.94 -17.62
C LEU A 71 -12.95 7.12 -18.63
N GLU A 72 -13.61 6.49 -19.61
CA GLU A 72 -12.95 5.59 -20.58
C GLU A 72 -11.74 6.24 -21.24
N SER A 73 -11.81 7.53 -21.58
CA SER A 73 -10.70 8.25 -22.21
C SER A 73 -9.44 8.35 -21.35
N LEU A 74 -9.57 8.29 -20.03
CA LEU A 74 -8.43 8.32 -19.11
C LEU A 74 -7.67 7.00 -19.07
N PHE A 75 -8.29 5.91 -19.51
CA PHE A 75 -7.71 4.56 -19.53
C PHE A 75 -7.24 4.12 -20.93
N ILE A 76 -7.31 5.02 -21.93
CA ILE A 76 -6.87 4.75 -23.28
C ILE A 76 -5.56 5.49 -23.52
N THR A 77 -4.52 4.76 -23.97
CA THR A 77 -3.25 5.34 -24.39
C THR A 77 -3.00 5.07 -25.87
N ASN A 78 -2.30 5.99 -26.55
CA ASN A 78 -1.93 5.83 -27.96
C ASN A 78 -0.65 5.00 -28.15
N ALA A 79 0.03 4.63 -27.06
CA ALA A 79 1.23 3.82 -27.07
C ALA A 79 1.25 2.90 -25.84
N HIS A 80 1.96 1.77 -25.96
CA HIS A 80 2.17 0.92 -24.78
C HIS A 80 2.89 1.69 -23.69
N PRO A 81 2.38 1.71 -22.44
CA PRO A 81 3.08 2.34 -21.33
C PRO A 81 4.44 1.64 -21.13
N LEU A 82 5.49 2.44 -21.05
CA LEU A 82 6.86 1.93 -20.85
C LEU A 82 7.11 1.54 -19.39
N VAL A 83 6.34 2.11 -18.46
CA VAL A 83 6.46 1.90 -17.04
C VAL A 83 5.09 1.61 -16.44
N PHE A 84 5.02 0.53 -15.67
CA PHE A 84 3.86 0.20 -14.84
C PHE A 84 4.20 0.46 -13.38
N PRO A 85 3.21 0.88 -12.55
CA PRO A 85 3.43 0.99 -11.11
C PRO A 85 3.92 -0.34 -10.54
N ARG A 86 5.03 -0.30 -9.80
CA ARG A 86 5.60 -1.48 -9.13
C ARG A 86 5.85 -1.16 -7.67
N PHE A 87 5.59 -2.12 -6.82
CA PHE A 87 5.98 -2.07 -5.43
C PHE A 87 7.33 -2.80 -5.30
N GLU A 88 8.42 -2.04 -5.19
CA GLU A 88 9.80 -2.55 -5.17
C GLU A 88 10.53 -2.05 -3.90
N PRO A 89 10.12 -2.51 -2.70
CA PRO A 89 10.83 -2.17 -1.48
C PRO A 89 12.21 -2.83 -1.49
N ASP A 90 13.20 -2.17 -0.91
CA ASP A 90 14.51 -2.78 -0.69
C ASP A 90 14.47 -3.91 0.36
N THR A 91 15.56 -4.66 0.49
CA THR A 91 15.62 -5.81 1.40
C THR A 91 15.52 -5.42 2.87
N GLU A 92 15.97 -4.24 3.25
CA GLU A 92 15.85 -3.71 4.61
C GLU A 92 14.40 -3.37 4.94
N GLN A 93 13.72 -2.67 4.03
CA GLN A 93 12.29 -2.37 4.15
C GLN A 93 11.44 -3.64 4.22
N LEU A 94 11.72 -4.61 3.34
CA LEU A 94 11.03 -5.92 3.35
C LEU A 94 11.21 -6.64 4.69
N CYS A 95 12.44 -6.67 5.21
CA CYS A 95 12.72 -7.27 6.51
C CYS A 95 11.95 -6.56 7.62
N GLY A 96 11.89 -5.23 7.59
CA GLY A 96 11.12 -4.41 8.51
C GLY A 96 9.61 -4.73 8.45
N TYR A 97 9.04 -4.86 7.26
CA TYR A 97 7.62 -5.23 7.09
C TYR A 97 7.33 -6.62 7.64
N CYS A 98 8.17 -7.61 7.33
CA CYS A 98 8.03 -8.97 7.85
C CYS A 98 8.09 -9.00 9.39
N LEU A 99 9.03 -8.27 9.99
CA LEU A 99 9.17 -8.17 11.44
C LEU A 99 7.95 -7.54 12.09
N ALA A 100 7.48 -6.41 11.56
CA ALA A 100 6.30 -5.72 12.08
C ALA A 100 5.03 -6.59 12.00
N LEU A 101 4.82 -7.29 10.88
CA LEU A 101 3.70 -8.21 10.72
C LEU A 101 3.78 -9.40 11.69
N SER A 102 4.97 -10.00 11.83
CA SER A 102 5.19 -11.11 12.76
C SER A 102 4.92 -10.70 14.22
N GLN A 103 5.37 -9.52 14.62
CA GLN A 103 5.10 -8.97 15.96
C GLN A 103 3.60 -8.72 16.16
N THR A 104 2.93 -8.11 15.18
CA THR A 104 1.48 -7.86 15.26
C THR A 104 0.69 -9.16 15.43
N LEU A 105 1.01 -10.19 14.65
CA LEU A 105 0.38 -11.52 14.74
C LEU A 105 0.64 -12.23 16.08
N THR A 106 1.75 -11.90 16.75
CA THR A 106 2.11 -12.50 18.04
C THR A 106 1.48 -11.78 19.22
N GLU A 107 1.40 -10.45 19.16
CA GLU A 107 1.08 -9.61 20.32
C GLU A 107 -0.40 -9.20 20.37
N GLN A 108 -1.13 -9.29 19.26
CA GLN A 108 -2.51 -8.81 19.16
C GLN A 108 -3.49 -9.94 18.90
N GLU A 109 -4.61 -9.92 19.63
CA GLU A 109 -5.77 -10.72 19.28
C GLU A 109 -6.49 -10.09 18.10
N LEU A 110 -6.47 -10.77 16.96
CA LEU A 110 -7.07 -10.32 15.71
C LEU A 110 -8.29 -11.19 15.36
N PRO A 111 -9.27 -10.62 14.63
CA PRO A 111 -10.30 -11.44 13.99
C PRO A 111 -9.67 -12.50 13.08
N ALA A 112 -10.24 -13.70 13.04
CA ALA A 112 -9.65 -14.85 12.35
C ALA A 112 -9.40 -14.62 10.85
N ASP A 113 -10.25 -13.87 10.18
CA ASP A 113 -10.10 -13.50 8.77
C ASP A 113 -8.96 -12.48 8.55
N VAL A 114 -8.78 -11.55 9.48
CA VAL A 114 -7.65 -10.60 9.48
C VAL A 114 -6.35 -11.32 9.76
N GLU A 115 -6.32 -12.17 10.78
CA GLU A 115 -5.15 -12.98 11.13
C GLU A 115 -4.69 -13.84 9.94
N GLN A 116 -5.63 -14.52 9.26
CA GLN A 116 -5.33 -15.32 8.08
C GLN A 116 -4.75 -14.46 6.95
N THR A 117 -5.38 -13.32 6.67
CA THR A 117 -4.93 -12.40 5.60
C THR A 117 -3.52 -11.86 5.87
N LEU A 118 -3.21 -11.49 7.11
CA LEU A 118 -1.88 -11.00 7.48
C LEU A 118 -0.84 -12.13 7.46
N SER A 119 -1.23 -13.35 7.83
CA SER A 119 -0.35 -14.53 7.76
C SER A 119 0.02 -14.86 6.31
N ASP A 120 -0.95 -14.82 5.40
CA ASP A 120 -0.73 -15.04 3.97
C ASP A 120 0.19 -13.96 3.38
N LEU A 121 -0.02 -12.69 3.76
CA LEU A 121 0.84 -11.59 3.37
C LEU A 121 2.28 -11.79 3.90
N LEU A 122 2.42 -12.12 5.17
CA LEU A 122 3.73 -12.40 5.79
C LEU A 122 4.46 -13.52 5.04
N PHE A 123 3.78 -14.61 4.74
CA PHE A 123 4.35 -15.73 3.96
C PHE A 123 4.85 -15.25 2.59
N GLY A 124 4.05 -14.47 1.87
CA GLY A 124 4.42 -13.91 0.56
C GLY A 124 5.66 -13.01 0.64
N LEU A 125 5.68 -12.10 1.61
CA LEU A 125 6.81 -11.16 1.80
C LEU A 125 8.09 -11.89 2.22
N VAL A 126 8.02 -12.87 3.11
CA VAL A 126 9.20 -13.67 3.52
C VAL A 126 9.71 -14.48 2.35
N SER A 127 8.83 -15.08 1.55
CA SER A 127 9.21 -15.83 0.36
C SER A 127 9.93 -14.96 -0.65
N TYR A 128 9.41 -13.74 -0.90
CA TYR A 128 10.02 -12.76 -1.79
C TYR A 128 11.39 -12.29 -1.24
N LEU A 129 11.47 -11.88 0.02
CA LEU A 129 12.73 -11.48 0.68
C LEU A 129 13.79 -12.59 0.58
N THR A 130 13.39 -13.84 0.80
CA THR A 130 14.29 -14.98 0.72
C THR A 130 14.81 -15.19 -0.71
N ALA A 131 13.94 -15.05 -1.71
CA ALA A 131 14.34 -15.13 -3.10
C ALA A 131 15.33 -14.03 -3.50
N GLU A 132 15.06 -12.78 -3.09
CA GLU A 132 15.97 -11.65 -3.32
C GLU A 132 17.34 -11.86 -2.67
N LEU A 133 17.37 -12.27 -1.41
CA LEU A 133 18.62 -12.51 -0.67
C LEU A 133 19.45 -13.66 -1.24
N LYS A 134 18.82 -14.66 -1.84
CA LYS A 134 19.45 -15.83 -2.46
C LYS A 134 19.68 -15.68 -3.96
N ALA A 135 19.25 -14.59 -4.56
CA ALA A 135 19.45 -14.34 -5.99
C ALA A 135 20.94 -14.34 -6.36
N PRO A 136 21.31 -14.91 -7.51
CA PRO A 136 22.69 -14.89 -8.00
C PRO A 136 23.19 -13.47 -8.17
N ARG A 137 24.33 -13.14 -7.57
CA ARG A 137 24.97 -11.81 -7.63
C ARG A 137 26.07 -11.72 -8.68
N TRP A 138 26.54 -12.87 -9.15
CA TRP A 138 27.60 -12.96 -10.14
C TRP A 138 27.26 -14.00 -11.19
N VAL A 139 27.67 -13.72 -12.41
CA VAL A 139 27.59 -14.67 -13.53
C VAL A 139 28.98 -14.99 -14.05
N ARG A 140 29.23 -16.24 -14.38
CA ARG A 140 30.46 -16.69 -15.03
C ARG A 140 30.35 -16.46 -16.52
N THR A 141 31.28 -15.69 -17.08
CA THR A 141 31.41 -15.42 -18.53
C THR A 141 32.73 -15.99 -19.02
N LEU A 142 32.95 -15.94 -20.33
CA LEU A 142 34.23 -16.33 -20.93
C LEU A 142 35.41 -15.44 -20.47
N SER A 143 35.13 -14.21 -20.06
CA SER A 143 36.11 -13.25 -19.54
C SER A 143 36.31 -13.29 -18.04
N GLY A 144 35.59 -14.17 -17.31
CA GLY A 144 35.66 -14.31 -15.87
C GLY A 144 34.32 -14.18 -15.16
N ILE A 145 34.35 -13.97 -13.84
CA ILE A 145 33.16 -13.78 -13.01
C ILE A 145 32.88 -12.27 -12.96
N VAL A 146 31.67 -11.89 -13.41
CA VAL A 146 31.21 -10.49 -13.40
C VAL A 146 29.93 -10.37 -12.58
N PRO A 147 29.65 -9.19 -11.97
CA PRO A 147 28.38 -8.96 -11.29
C PRO A 147 27.22 -9.13 -12.25
N VAL A 148 26.12 -9.74 -11.80
CA VAL A 148 24.85 -9.65 -12.50
C VAL A 148 24.46 -8.17 -12.47
N LYS A 149 24.25 -7.55 -13.63
CA LYS A 149 23.73 -6.18 -13.70
C LYS A 149 22.32 -6.18 -13.13
N GLY A 150 22.23 -5.97 -11.84
CA GLY A 150 21.05 -5.41 -11.21
C GLY A 150 21.21 -3.90 -11.31
N ASP A 151 20.14 -3.19 -11.45
CA ASP A 151 20.14 -1.73 -11.42
C ASP A 151 20.98 -1.25 -10.25
N ALA A 152 21.88 -0.32 -10.55
CA ALA A 152 22.80 0.22 -9.57
C ALA A 152 22.00 0.75 -8.36
N LEU A 153 22.41 0.31 -7.17
CA LEU A 153 22.02 0.84 -5.89
C LEU A 153 22.05 2.37 -5.86
#